data_78ac83d1ad0da96ad212f97b6a420cc1
#
_entry.id   78ac83d1ad0da96ad212f97b6a420cc1
#
_cell.length_a   1.000
_cell.length_b   1.000
_cell.length_c   1.000
_cell.angle_alpha   90.00
_cell.angle_beta   90.00
_cell.angle_gamma   90.00
#
_symmetry.space_group_name_H-M   'P 1'
#
loop_
_entity.id
_entity.type
_entity.pdbx_description
1 polymer ?
#
loop_
_entity_poly.entity_id
_entity_poly.type
_entity_poly.pdbx_seq_one_letter_code
_entity_poly.pdbx_strand_id
1 'polypeptide(L)'
;MKKVVRPWGNFKQFALDQECTVKLLTLKPHGELSLQSHKKRVENWYFLDKAMVQVGNRKFSVKEGSFIHIGKNEKHRIISKKNKVRLIEVAFGKFDEKDETRFEDKYGRK
;
A
#
# COMPACT_ATOMS: atom_id res chain seq x y z
N MET A 1 -5.33 -8.26 -8.58
CA MET A 1 -5.40 -9.45 -7.70
C MET A 1 -6.40 -10.44 -8.25
N LYS A 2 -6.08 -11.71 -8.21
CA LYS A 2 -6.96 -12.78 -8.67
C LYS A 2 -7.29 -13.71 -7.49
N LYS A 3 -8.57 -13.92 -7.23
CA LYS A 3 -9.04 -14.88 -6.22
C LYS A 3 -9.43 -16.19 -6.93
N VAL A 4 -8.90 -17.31 -6.43
CA VAL A 4 -9.19 -18.64 -6.97
C VAL A 4 -9.81 -19.50 -5.87
N VAL A 5 -11.00 -20.04 -6.13
CA VAL A 5 -11.72 -20.90 -5.17
C VAL A 5 -11.38 -22.36 -5.46
N ARG A 6 -11.14 -23.10 -4.39
CA ARG A 6 -10.83 -24.54 -4.42
C ARG A 6 -11.71 -25.27 -3.39
N PRO A 7 -11.84 -26.61 -3.45
CA PRO A 7 -12.64 -27.34 -2.46
C PRO A 7 -12.23 -27.12 -1.02
N TRP A 8 -10.94 -26.83 -0.76
CA TRP A 8 -10.42 -26.58 0.60
C TRP A 8 -10.51 -25.10 1.03
N GLY A 9 -10.95 -24.20 0.13
CA GLY A 9 -11.01 -22.75 0.42
C GLY A 9 -10.65 -21.92 -0.80
N ASN A 10 -9.75 -20.98 -0.63
CA ASN A 10 -9.33 -20.11 -1.73
C ASN A 10 -7.90 -19.62 -1.52
N PHE A 11 -7.32 -19.07 -2.59
CA PHE A 11 -6.11 -18.26 -2.50
C PHE A 11 -6.26 -16.97 -3.30
N LYS A 12 -5.50 -15.98 -2.90
CA LYS A 12 -5.43 -14.70 -3.61
C LYS A 12 -4.04 -14.58 -4.23
N GLN A 13 -4.01 -14.36 -5.53
CA GLN A 13 -2.76 -14.24 -6.28
C GLN A 13 -2.51 -12.77 -6.59
N PHE A 14 -1.38 -12.25 -6.12
CA PHE A 14 -1.02 -10.84 -6.29
C PHE A 14 -0.08 -10.63 -7.47
N ALA A 15 0.65 -11.65 -7.87
CA ALA A 15 1.55 -11.62 -9.02
C ALA A 15 1.70 -13.04 -9.58
N LEU A 16 1.95 -13.15 -10.87
CA LEU A 16 2.24 -14.43 -11.52
C LEU A 16 3.35 -14.20 -12.54
N ASP A 17 4.49 -14.86 -12.32
CA ASP A 17 5.65 -14.80 -13.22
C ASP A 17 6.07 -13.37 -13.57
N GLN A 18 5.99 -12.47 -12.58
CA GLN A 18 6.37 -11.06 -12.75
C GLN A 18 7.41 -10.69 -11.69
N GLU A 19 8.40 -9.92 -12.12
CA GLU A 19 9.32 -9.31 -11.16
C GLU A 19 8.56 -8.29 -10.33
N CYS A 20 8.69 -8.40 -9.03
CA CYS A 20 8.04 -7.47 -8.10
C CYS A 20 8.80 -7.44 -6.78
N THR A 21 8.56 -6.39 -6.02
CA THR A 21 9.04 -6.28 -4.64
C THR A 21 7.83 -6.42 -3.72
N VAL A 22 7.91 -7.35 -2.77
CA VAL A 22 6.82 -7.60 -1.82
C VAL A 22 7.28 -7.23 -0.42
N LYS A 23 6.47 -6.43 0.27
CA LYS A 23 6.72 -6.03 1.66
C LYS A 23 5.47 -6.26 2.50
N LEU A 24 5.70 -6.64 3.74
CA LEU A 24 4.67 -6.57 4.77
C LEU A 24 4.93 -5.29 5.55
N LEU A 25 4.06 -4.30 5.39
CA LEU A 25 4.17 -3.04 6.13
C LEU A 25 3.39 -3.16 7.43
N THR A 26 3.96 -2.64 8.50
CA THR A 26 3.29 -2.56 9.80
C THR A 26 3.42 -1.13 10.30
N LEU A 27 2.28 -0.45 10.44
CA LEU A 27 2.22 0.88 11.04
C LEU A 27 1.80 0.70 12.50
N LYS A 28 2.57 1.26 13.42
CA LYS A 28 2.16 1.33 14.83
C LYS A 28 0.92 2.21 14.98
N PRO A 29 0.14 2.06 16.06
CA PRO A 29 -0.97 2.97 16.33
C PRO A 29 -0.53 4.42 16.21
N HIS A 30 -1.33 5.24 15.54
CA HIS A 30 -1.05 6.65 15.22
C HIS A 30 0.16 6.87 14.30
N GLY A 31 0.68 5.80 13.68
CA GLY A 31 1.70 5.90 12.65
C GLY A 31 1.11 6.38 11.32
N GLU A 32 1.95 6.99 10.49
CA GLU A 32 1.50 7.58 9.25
C GLU A 32 2.65 7.59 8.23
N LEU A 33 2.37 7.14 7.02
CA LEU A 33 3.32 7.29 5.92
C LEU A 33 3.36 8.75 5.48
N SER A 34 4.47 9.18 4.90
CA SER A 34 4.53 10.47 4.21
C SER A 34 3.52 10.47 3.05
N LEU A 35 2.99 11.65 2.72
CA LEU A 35 2.28 11.82 1.46
C LEU A 35 3.32 11.85 0.36
N GLN A 36 3.31 10.88 -0.53
CA GLN A 36 4.39 10.61 -1.46
C GLN A 36 3.89 10.14 -2.81
N SER A 37 4.75 10.19 -3.81
CA SER A 37 4.51 9.61 -5.12
C SER A 37 5.79 8.97 -5.66
N HIS A 38 5.64 8.07 -6.65
CA HIS A 38 6.73 7.36 -7.31
C HIS A 38 6.57 7.44 -8.83
N LYS A 39 7.69 7.57 -9.54
CA LYS A 39 7.69 7.72 -11.01
C LYS A 39 7.87 6.42 -11.75
N LYS A 40 8.56 5.44 -11.14
CA LYS A 40 9.05 4.24 -11.83
C LYS A 40 8.31 2.97 -11.47
N ARG A 41 7.39 3.01 -10.49
CA ARG A 41 6.66 1.83 -10.06
C ARG A 41 5.20 2.12 -9.77
N VAL A 42 4.40 1.08 -9.86
CA VAL A 42 3.02 1.04 -9.35
C VAL A 42 3.00 0.14 -8.13
N GLU A 43 2.02 0.33 -7.26
CA GLU A 43 1.90 -0.46 -6.04
C GLU A 43 0.48 -1.00 -5.91
N ASN A 44 0.37 -2.22 -5.41
CA ASN A 44 -0.89 -2.81 -5.01
C ASN A 44 -0.83 -3.04 -3.51
N TRP A 45 -1.86 -2.60 -2.78
CA TRP A 45 -1.96 -2.76 -1.34
C TRP A 45 -3.10 -3.68 -0.99
N TYR A 46 -2.80 -4.70 -0.19
CA TYR A 46 -3.82 -5.59 0.37
C TYR A 46 -3.80 -5.45 1.89
N PHE A 47 -4.91 -4.94 2.46
CA PHE A 47 -4.98 -4.61 3.88
C PHE A 47 -5.37 -5.83 4.72
N LEU A 48 -4.66 -6.03 5.83
CA LEU A 48 -4.98 -7.04 6.83
C LEU A 48 -5.76 -6.45 8.00
N ASP A 49 -5.72 -5.13 8.17
CA ASP A 49 -6.40 -4.39 9.23
C ASP A 49 -7.07 -3.15 8.67
N LYS A 50 -8.00 -2.57 9.41
CA LYS A 50 -8.64 -1.32 9.03
C LYS A 50 -7.64 -0.16 9.11
N ALA A 51 -7.79 0.80 8.21
CA ALA A 51 -6.92 1.98 8.13
C ALA A 51 -7.62 3.12 7.41
N MET A 52 -6.98 4.29 7.43
CA MET A 52 -7.32 5.40 6.56
C MET A 52 -6.31 5.47 5.43
N VAL A 53 -6.77 5.80 4.23
CA VAL A 53 -5.93 5.91 3.05
C VAL A 53 -6.20 7.24 2.36
N GLN A 54 -5.16 7.86 1.86
CA GLN A 54 -5.28 9.00 0.97
C GLN A 54 -4.70 8.63 -0.39
N VAL A 55 -5.48 8.84 -1.44
CA VAL A 55 -5.05 8.67 -2.83
C VAL A 55 -5.47 9.93 -3.59
N GLY A 56 -4.48 10.67 -4.09
CA GLY A 56 -4.72 12.02 -4.62
C GLY A 56 -5.28 12.92 -3.51
N ASN A 57 -6.43 13.53 -3.76
CA ASN A 57 -7.13 14.38 -2.80
C ASN A 57 -8.23 13.64 -2.02
N ARG A 58 -8.41 12.35 -2.28
CA ARG A 58 -9.46 11.55 -1.64
C ARG A 58 -8.91 10.86 -0.40
N LYS A 59 -9.64 10.98 0.71
CA LYS A 59 -9.37 10.23 1.94
C LYS A 59 -10.55 9.30 2.18
N PHE A 60 -10.25 8.06 2.49
CA PHE A 60 -11.30 7.06 2.73
C PHE A 60 -10.81 5.94 3.66
N SER A 61 -11.77 5.26 4.28
CA SER A 61 -11.46 4.13 5.15
C SER A 61 -11.36 2.84 4.35
N VAL A 62 -10.45 1.99 4.78
CA VAL A 62 -10.34 0.62 4.28
C VAL A 62 -10.45 -0.35 5.44
N LYS A 63 -10.67 -1.62 5.14
CA LYS A 63 -10.83 -2.70 6.13
C LYS A 63 -10.02 -3.91 5.71
N GLU A 64 -9.99 -4.94 6.55
CA GLU A 64 -9.40 -6.23 6.19
C GLU A 64 -9.96 -6.71 4.85
N GLY A 65 -9.07 -7.10 3.94
CA GLY A 65 -9.43 -7.57 2.62
C GLY A 65 -9.54 -6.48 1.56
N SER A 66 -9.45 -5.19 1.93
CA SER A 66 -9.45 -4.11 0.94
C SER A 66 -8.21 -4.17 0.06
N PHE A 67 -8.41 -3.92 -1.23
CA PHE A 67 -7.35 -3.92 -2.22
C PHE A 67 -7.31 -2.57 -2.92
N ILE A 68 -6.15 -1.90 -2.91
CA ILE A 68 -5.96 -0.56 -3.48
C ILE A 68 -4.81 -0.59 -4.47
N HIS A 69 -5.03 -0.03 -5.65
CA HIS A 69 -3.99 0.15 -6.65
C HIS A 69 -3.51 1.60 -6.68
N ILE A 70 -2.20 1.78 -6.64
CA ILE A 70 -1.55 3.09 -6.71
C ILE A 70 -0.77 3.17 -8.02
N GLY A 71 -1.15 4.13 -8.87
CA GLY A 71 -0.48 4.37 -10.14
C GLY A 71 0.81 5.19 -9.99
N LYS A 72 1.59 5.24 -11.09
CA LYS A 72 2.77 6.11 -11.16
C LYS A 72 2.35 7.57 -10.98
N ASN A 73 3.15 8.32 -10.25
CA ASN A 73 2.94 9.75 -9.96
C ASN A 73 1.69 10.07 -9.13
N GLU A 74 0.96 9.07 -8.67
CA GLU A 74 -0.23 9.26 -7.84
C GLU A 74 0.18 9.46 -6.39
N LYS A 75 -0.24 10.59 -5.80
CA LYS A 75 0.05 10.88 -4.39
C LYS A 75 -0.74 9.92 -3.51
N HIS A 76 -0.07 9.38 -2.49
CA HIS A 76 -0.70 8.39 -1.61
C HIS A 76 -0.07 8.37 -0.24
N ARG A 77 -0.85 7.95 0.75
CA ARG A 77 -0.37 7.60 2.09
C ARG A 77 -1.36 6.70 2.82
N ILE A 78 -0.85 6.04 3.85
CA ILE A 78 -1.62 5.22 4.77
C ILE A 78 -1.51 5.84 6.16
N ILE A 79 -2.62 5.91 6.87
CA ILE A 79 -2.72 6.49 8.19
C ILE A 79 -3.30 5.45 9.14
N SER A 80 -2.57 5.16 10.22
CA SER A 80 -3.04 4.36 11.32
C SER A 80 -3.68 5.29 12.36
N LYS A 81 -4.84 4.92 12.88
CA LYS A 81 -5.51 5.62 13.97
C LYS A 81 -5.21 4.91 15.29
N LYS A 82 -6.20 4.31 15.92
CA LYS A 82 -6.07 3.66 17.23
C LYS A 82 -5.43 2.28 17.17
N ASN A 83 -5.58 1.59 16.05
CA ASN A 83 -5.08 0.22 15.90
C ASN A 83 -3.84 0.15 15.04
N LYS A 84 -3.01 -0.85 15.30
CA LYS A 84 -1.90 -1.22 14.42
C LYS A 84 -2.46 -1.58 13.04
N VAL A 85 -1.78 -1.19 11.98
CA VAL A 85 -2.17 -1.49 10.60
C VAL A 85 -1.09 -2.34 9.93
N ARG A 86 -1.50 -3.46 9.37
CA ARG A 86 -0.65 -4.31 8.54
C ARG A 86 -1.22 -4.42 7.15
N LEU A 87 -0.37 -4.42 6.17
CA LEU A 87 -0.77 -4.62 4.78
C LEU A 87 0.37 -5.26 3.99
N ILE A 88 0.00 -5.94 2.92
CA ILE A 88 0.95 -6.46 1.94
C ILE A 88 1.02 -5.44 0.80
N GLU A 89 2.22 -4.99 0.50
CA GLU A 89 2.51 -4.11 -0.61
C GLU A 89 3.25 -4.90 -1.68
N VAL A 90 2.73 -4.89 -2.91
CA VAL A 90 3.39 -5.48 -4.06
C VAL A 90 3.70 -4.36 -5.04
N ALA A 91 4.98 -4.11 -5.27
CA ALA A 91 5.43 -3.06 -6.17
C ALA A 91 5.94 -3.66 -7.48
N PHE A 92 5.43 -3.16 -8.61
CA PHE A 92 5.84 -3.57 -9.95
C PHE A 92 6.58 -2.42 -10.63
N GLY A 93 7.67 -2.75 -11.28
CA GLY A 93 8.56 -1.79 -11.90
C GLY A 93 9.87 -1.70 -11.14
N LYS A 94 10.70 -0.74 -11.50
CA LYS A 94 12.00 -0.58 -10.85
C LYS A 94 11.80 -0.05 -9.43
N PHE A 95 12.22 -0.82 -8.45
CA PHE A 95 12.24 -0.37 -7.07
C PHE A 95 13.55 0.37 -6.80
N ASP A 96 13.43 1.67 -6.49
CA ASP A 96 14.52 2.54 -6.13
C ASP A 96 14.01 3.45 -5.01
N GLU A 97 14.60 3.35 -3.83
CA GLU A 97 14.18 4.17 -2.69
C GLU A 97 14.34 5.67 -2.94
N LYS A 98 15.23 6.06 -3.84
CA LYS A 98 15.40 7.45 -4.25
C LYS A 98 14.27 7.94 -5.16
N ASP A 99 13.48 7.04 -5.73
CA ASP A 99 12.32 7.36 -6.55
C ASP A 99 11.11 7.65 -5.65
N GLU A 100 11.25 8.60 -4.76
CA GLU A 100 10.19 8.98 -3.84
C GLU A 100 10.18 10.50 -3.69
N THR A 101 9.05 11.11 -4.03
CA THR A 101 8.80 12.53 -3.77
C THR A 101 7.88 12.62 -2.57
N ARG A 102 8.34 13.23 -1.50
CA ARG A 102 7.55 13.44 -0.27
C ARG A 102 6.99 14.86 -0.27
N PHE A 103 5.67 14.95 -0.10
CA PHE A 103 4.96 16.23 -0.06
C PHE A 103 4.67 16.67 1.37
N GLU A 104 4.38 15.72 2.26
CA GLU A 104 4.15 15.94 3.68
C GLU A 104 4.70 14.75 4.46
N ASP A 105 5.31 15.01 5.60
CA ASP A 105 5.80 13.95 6.47
C ASP A 105 5.66 14.36 7.94
N LYS A 106 4.90 13.55 8.69
CA LYS A 106 4.66 13.73 10.12
C LYS A 106 5.96 13.76 10.94
N TYR A 107 7.00 13.08 10.46
CA TYR A 107 8.27 12.91 11.16
C TYR A 107 9.37 13.85 10.64
N GLY A 108 9.05 14.79 9.78
CA GLY A 108 9.99 15.80 9.28
C GLY A 108 11.02 15.34 8.26
N ARG A 109 10.76 14.22 7.54
CA ARG A 109 11.69 13.67 6.54
C ARG A 109 11.47 14.20 5.12
N LYS A 110 10.75 15.25 5.01
CA LYS A 110 10.39 15.81 3.71
C LYS A 110 11.62 16.34 2.95
#